data_099fad8b417f9eb8749c8962eaa23c3d
#
_entry.id   099fad8b417f9eb8749c8962eaa23c3d
#
_cell.length_a   1.000
_cell.length_b   1.000
_cell.length_c   1.000
_cell.angle_alpha   90.00
_cell.angle_beta   90.00
_cell.angle_gamma   90.00
#
_symmetry.space_group_name_H-M   'P 1'
#
loop_
_entity.id
_entity.type
_entity.pdbx_description
1 polymer ?
#
loop_
_entity_poly.entity_id
_entity_poly.type
_entity_poly.pdbx_seq_one_letter_code
_entity_poly.pdbx_strand_id
1 'polypeptide(L)'
;YSFFYLLAVICYLRYIKTMKEKDYLLTLFLFAVSFLAKEQAVTLPLLLILIDWFCHRNLKEKALWVEKLPFFILSLFFGIITILSQAGGGDAPVFPFGQRIVLACYTLFEYLTKSLFPIGLNYLYPFPILPGESLPVRFWIYPLLVICIISWLWVNRKNKLLLFGACFFVIHLLVALNIISTSRQAIVADRYSYMSNIGIIFLVVVMLVWLKSKWRNKYKWKGILVAFLMYSFY
;
A
#
# COMPACT_ATOMS: atom_id res chain seq x y z
N TYR A 1 -13.47 1.42 -6.09
CA TYR A 1 -13.32 0.52 -4.95
C TYR A 1 -13.02 1.29 -3.65
N SER A 2 -12.22 2.38 -3.68
CA SER A 2 -11.75 3.14 -2.52
C SER A 2 -12.87 3.59 -1.60
N PHE A 3 -13.98 4.04 -2.16
CA PHE A 3 -15.14 4.47 -1.38
C PHE A 3 -15.65 3.35 -0.47
N PHE A 4 -15.97 2.19 -1.03
CA PHE A 4 -16.44 1.04 -0.25
C PHE A 4 -15.35 0.46 0.66
N TYR A 5 -14.10 0.47 0.20
CA TYR A 5 -12.96 0.04 0.98
C TYR A 5 -12.77 0.90 2.25
N LEU A 6 -12.79 2.22 2.12
CA LEU A 6 -12.65 3.15 3.26
C LEU A 6 -13.87 3.09 4.18
N LEU A 7 -15.08 2.93 3.63
CA LEU A 7 -16.28 2.68 4.45
C LEU A 7 -16.14 1.38 5.25
N ALA A 8 -15.63 0.30 4.65
CA ALA A 8 -15.35 -0.95 5.36
C ALA A 8 -14.37 -0.71 6.52
N VAL A 9 -13.29 0.06 6.28
CA VAL A 9 -12.33 0.42 7.35
C VAL A 9 -13.02 1.22 8.46
N ILE A 10 -13.88 2.19 8.14
CA ILE A 10 -14.63 2.98 9.15
C ILE A 10 -15.57 2.07 9.96
N CYS A 11 -16.30 1.16 9.30
CA CYS A 11 -17.18 0.19 9.99
C CYS A 11 -16.36 -0.74 10.88
N TYR A 12 -15.19 -1.17 10.42
CA TYR A 12 -14.29 -1.99 11.23
C TYR A 12 -13.77 -1.26 12.47
N LEU A 13 -13.37 0.02 12.34
CA LEU A 13 -12.98 0.85 13.49
C LEU A 13 -14.14 1.06 14.48
N ARG A 14 -15.38 1.13 14.00
CA ARG A 14 -16.57 1.16 14.88
C ARG A 14 -16.77 -0.19 15.56
N TYR A 15 -16.61 -1.29 14.81
CA TYR A 15 -16.68 -2.64 15.37
C TYR A 15 -15.70 -2.84 16.51
N ILE A 16 -14.42 -2.48 16.34
CA ILE A 16 -13.40 -2.58 17.39
C ILE A 16 -13.82 -1.86 18.68
N LYS A 17 -14.54 -0.72 18.56
CA LYS A 17 -14.98 0.07 19.72
C LYS A 17 -16.25 -0.44 20.36
N THR A 18 -17.18 -0.95 19.58
CA THR A 18 -18.55 -1.27 20.03
C THR A 18 -18.78 -2.77 20.19
N MET A 19 -17.95 -3.60 19.55
CA MET A 19 -18.06 -5.06 19.44
C MET A 19 -19.43 -5.53 18.91
N LYS A 20 -20.11 -4.67 18.12
CA LYS A 20 -21.44 -5.00 17.55
C LYS A 20 -21.29 -5.81 16.28
N GLU A 21 -21.91 -6.96 16.21
CA GLU A 21 -21.90 -7.85 15.04
C GLU A 21 -22.36 -7.16 13.75
N LYS A 22 -23.30 -6.25 13.85
CA LYS A 22 -23.79 -5.49 12.69
C LYS A 22 -22.67 -4.67 12.02
N ASP A 23 -21.75 -4.07 12.79
CA ASP A 23 -20.65 -3.29 12.24
C ASP A 23 -19.61 -4.22 11.58
N TYR A 24 -19.42 -5.43 12.12
CA TYR A 24 -18.61 -6.48 11.53
C TYR A 24 -19.18 -7.00 10.20
N LEU A 25 -20.48 -7.35 10.18
CA LEU A 25 -21.14 -7.82 8.96
C LEU A 25 -21.18 -6.75 7.88
N LEU A 26 -21.39 -5.48 8.27
CA LEU A 26 -21.33 -4.35 7.34
C LEU A 26 -19.93 -4.17 6.77
N THR A 27 -18.88 -4.37 7.58
CA THR A 27 -17.49 -4.36 7.11
C THR A 27 -17.27 -5.44 6.04
N LEU A 28 -17.72 -6.67 6.30
CA LEU A 28 -17.57 -7.79 5.37
C LEU A 28 -18.36 -7.55 4.07
N PHE A 29 -19.58 -7.03 4.16
CA PHE A 29 -20.41 -6.68 3.00
C PHE A 29 -19.74 -5.60 2.14
N LEU A 30 -19.31 -4.49 2.74
CA LEU A 30 -18.64 -3.41 2.02
C LEU A 30 -17.32 -3.85 1.40
N PHE A 31 -16.61 -4.76 2.05
CA PHE A 31 -15.43 -5.38 1.50
C PHE A 31 -15.75 -6.21 0.25
N ALA A 32 -16.78 -7.05 0.28
CA ALA A 32 -17.23 -7.80 -0.88
C ALA A 32 -17.61 -6.86 -2.05
N VAL A 33 -18.36 -5.79 -1.76
CA VAL A 33 -18.71 -4.78 -2.78
C VAL A 33 -17.47 -4.07 -3.34
N SER A 34 -16.43 -3.84 -2.54
CA SER A 34 -15.20 -3.21 -3.03
C SER A 34 -14.47 -4.05 -4.07
N PHE A 35 -14.55 -5.39 -4.01
CA PHE A 35 -14.00 -6.28 -5.04
C PHE A 35 -14.69 -6.16 -6.40
N LEU A 36 -16.00 -5.93 -6.41
CA LEU A 36 -16.74 -5.74 -7.66
C LEU A 36 -16.23 -4.52 -8.45
N ALA A 37 -15.58 -3.58 -7.76
CA ALA A 37 -15.02 -2.39 -8.38
C ALA A 37 -13.54 -2.57 -8.78
N LYS A 38 -12.71 -3.31 -8.01
CA LYS A 38 -11.28 -3.48 -8.31
C LYS A 38 -10.62 -4.57 -7.46
N GLU A 39 -9.74 -5.37 -8.09
CA GLU A 39 -8.97 -6.44 -7.47
C GLU A 39 -8.06 -5.98 -6.31
N GLN A 40 -7.64 -4.72 -6.31
CA GLN A 40 -6.79 -4.16 -5.24
C GLN A 40 -7.42 -4.24 -3.84
N ALA A 41 -8.74 -4.45 -3.76
CA ALA A 41 -9.43 -4.67 -2.49
C ALA A 41 -8.91 -5.88 -1.70
N VAL A 42 -8.23 -6.84 -2.35
CA VAL A 42 -7.62 -8.04 -1.71
C VAL A 42 -6.69 -7.70 -0.53
N THR A 43 -6.22 -6.47 -0.44
CA THR A 43 -5.31 -6.01 0.61
C THR A 43 -6.00 -5.71 1.95
N LEU A 44 -7.35 -5.66 2.00
CA LEU A 44 -8.08 -5.26 3.22
C LEU A 44 -7.75 -6.11 4.45
N PRO A 45 -7.70 -7.46 4.41
CA PRO A 45 -7.39 -8.25 5.59
C PRO A 45 -6.05 -7.89 6.23
N LEU A 46 -5.04 -7.58 5.40
CA LEU A 46 -3.72 -7.15 5.89
C LEU A 46 -3.81 -5.77 6.56
N LEU A 47 -4.61 -4.86 5.99
CA LEU A 47 -4.87 -3.57 6.61
C LEU A 47 -5.62 -3.70 7.94
N LEU A 48 -6.59 -4.62 8.06
CA LEU A 48 -7.31 -4.85 9.31
C LEU A 48 -6.36 -5.35 10.41
N ILE A 49 -5.41 -6.22 10.08
CA ILE A 49 -4.37 -6.66 11.04
C ILE A 49 -3.46 -5.49 11.43
N LEU A 50 -3.07 -4.63 10.49
CA LEU A 50 -2.28 -3.44 10.76
C LEU A 50 -3.03 -2.48 11.70
N ILE A 51 -4.34 -2.31 11.50
CA ILE A 51 -5.21 -1.50 12.38
C ILE A 51 -5.29 -2.11 13.78
N ASP A 52 -5.48 -3.42 13.88
CA ASP A 52 -5.52 -4.11 15.18
C ASP A 52 -4.21 -3.92 15.97
N TRP A 53 -3.06 -4.08 15.28
CA TRP A 53 -1.76 -3.81 15.87
C TRP A 53 -1.63 -2.35 16.34
N PHE A 54 -2.10 -1.42 15.52
CA PHE A 54 -2.05 0.01 15.85
C PHE A 54 -2.97 0.37 17.02
N CYS A 55 -4.16 -0.25 17.08
CA CYS A 55 -5.14 -0.11 18.16
C CYS A 55 -4.82 -0.92 19.41
N HIS A 56 -3.63 -1.53 19.49
CA HIS A 56 -3.17 -2.31 20.64
C HIS A 56 -4.01 -3.57 20.95
N ARG A 57 -4.72 -4.14 19.97
CA ARG A 57 -5.37 -5.44 20.13
C ARG A 57 -4.31 -6.54 20.21
N ASN A 58 -4.58 -7.56 21.00
CA ASN A 58 -3.63 -8.64 21.23
C ASN A 58 -3.58 -9.61 20.04
N LEU A 59 -2.59 -9.46 19.16
CA LEU A 59 -2.40 -10.30 17.97
C LEU A 59 -2.09 -11.78 18.29
N LYS A 60 -1.82 -12.13 19.56
CA LYS A 60 -1.60 -13.52 19.98
C LYS A 60 -2.90 -14.28 20.27
N GLU A 61 -4.02 -13.59 20.38
CA GLU A 61 -5.32 -14.19 20.62
C GLU A 61 -5.85 -14.91 19.38
N LYS A 62 -6.19 -16.19 19.52
CA LYS A 62 -6.78 -17.00 18.44
C LYS A 62 -8.10 -16.42 17.94
N ALA A 63 -8.91 -15.85 18.83
CA ALA A 63 -10.18 -15.23 18.49
C ALA A 63 -10.03 -14.11 17.45
N LEU A 64 -8.96 -13.29 17.52
CA LEU A 64 -8.69 -12.25 16.55
C LEU A 64 -8.43 -12.82 15.14
N TRP A 65 -7.71 -13.94 15.05
CA TRP A 65 -7.44 -14.58 13.75
C TRP A 65 -8.68 -15.25 13.17
N VAL A 66 -9.52 -15.87 14.01
CA VAL A 66 -10.83 -16.42 13.60
C VAL A 66 -11.73 -15.30 13.07
N GLU A 67 -11.73 -14.14 13.69
CA GLU A 67 -12.44 -12.93 13.22
C GLU A 67 -11.96 -12.48 11.81
N LYS A 68 -10.68 -12.66 11.47
CA LYS A 68 -10.14 -12.29 10.14
C LYS A 68 -10.36 -13.37 9.08
N LEU A 69 -10.63 -14.59 9.47
CA LEU A 69 -10.74 -15.71 8.54
C LEU A 69 -11.73 -15.46 7.38
N PRO A 70 -12.96 -14.92 7.59
CA PRO A 70 -13.87 -14.61 6.49
C PRO A 70 -13.30 -13.61 5.49
N PHE A 71 -12.53 -12.62 5.96
CA PHE A 71 -11.88 -11.63 5.08
C PHE A 71 -10.77 -12.27 4.23
N PHE A 72 -9.97 -13.18 4.81
CA PHE A 72 -8.95 -13.93 4.06
C PHE A 72 -9.56 -14.89 3.05
N ILE A 73 -10.63 -15.61 3.42
CA ILE A 73 -11.35 -16.51 2.51
C ILE A 73 -11.89 -15.71 1.31
N LEU A 74 -12.52 -14.57 1.57
CA LEU A 74 -13.07 -13.71 0.52
C LEU A 74 -11.97 -13.16 -0.38
N SER A 75 -10.83 -12.72 0.20
CA SER A 75 -9.66 -12.27 -0.55
C SER A 75 -9.07 -13.37 -1.43
N LEU A 76 -8.96 -14.58 -0.90
CA LEU A 76 -8.44 -15.71 -1.66
C LEU A 76 -9.37 -16.08 -2.81
N PHE A 77 -10.67 -16.13 -2.57
CA PHE A 77 -11.68 -16.45 -3.57
C PHE A 77 -11.64 -15.45 -4.74
N PHE A 78 -11.73 -14.15 -4.45
CA PHE A 78 -11.67 -13.12 -5.50
C PHE A 78 -10.26 -13.00 -6.12
N GLY A 79 -9.20 -13.24 -5.35
CA GLY A 79 -7.84 -13.28 -5.87
C GLY A 79 -7.65 -14.38 -6.91
N ILE A 80 -8.17 -15.59 -6.66
CA ILE A 80 -8.14 -16.69 -7.62
C ILE A 80 -8.95 -16.34 -8.88
N ILE A 81 -10.16 -15.80 -8.72
CA ILE A 81 -10.98 -15.37 -9.87
C ILE A 81 -10.23 -14.34 -10.72
N THR A 82 -9.57 -13.37 -10.08
CA THR A 82 -8.78 -12.35 -10.78
C THR A 82 -7.64 -12.96 -11.58
N ILE A 83 -6.86 -13.89 -10.98
CA ILE A 83 -5.75 -14.57 -11.67
C ILE A 83 -6.28 -15.37 -12.87
N LEU A 84 -7.34 -16.15 -12.69
CA LEU A 84 -7.94 -16.96 -13.77
C LEU A 84 -8.50 -16.08 -14.88
N SER A 85 -9.14 -14.97 -14.55
CA SER A 85 -9.67 -14.02 -15.54
C SER A 85 -8.56 -13.32 -16.34
N GLN A 86 -7.42 -13.07 -15.74
CA GLN A 86 -6.28 -12.40 -16.40
C GLN A 86 -5.39 -13.40 -17.16
N ALA A 87 -5.41 -14.68 -16.83
CA ALA A 87 -4.63 -15.71 -17.51
C ALA A 87 -4.96 -15.87 -19.02
N GLY A 88 -6.18 -15.49 -19.44
CA GLY A 88 -6.61 -15.51 -20.85
C GLY A 88 -6.35 -14.21 -21.63
N GLY A 89 -5.75 -13.21 -21.04
CA GLY A 89 -5.71 -11.83 -21.55
C GLY A 89 -4.50 -11.43 -22.41
N GLY A 90 -3.82 -12.38 -23.09
CA GLY A 90 -2.74 -12.08 -24.03
C GLY A 90 -1.32 -12.23 -23.46
N ASP A 91 -0.32 -11.92 -24.30
CA ASP A 91 1.11 -12.13 -24.02
C ASP A 91 1.63 -11.17 -22.94
N ALA A 92 1.35 -11.50 -21.66
CA ALA A 92 1.99 -10.78 -20.55
C ALA A 92 3.51 -11.06 -20.56
N PRO A 93 4.35 -10.05 -20.38
CA PRO A 93 5.78 -10.27 -20.27
C PRO A 93 6.09 -11.15 -19.04
N VAL A 94 6.52 -12.37 -19.28
CA VAL A 94 6.89 -13.33 -18.22
C VAL A 94 8.37 -13.19 -17.93
N PHE A 95 8.70 -12.71 -16.74
CA PHE A 95 10.08 -12.60 -16.25
C PHE A 95 10.40 -13.74 -15.29
N PRO A 96 11.64 -14.24 -15.23
CA PRO A 96 12.11 -15.17 -14.20
C PRO A 96 11.86 -14.63 -12.79
N PHE A 97 11.58 -15.50 -11.83
CA PHE A 97 11.22 -15.09 -10.47
C PHE A 97 12.24 -14.12 -9.83
N GLY A 98 13.56 -14.37 -10.02
CA GLY A 98 14.60 -13.46 -9.53
C GLY A 98 14.51 -12.06 -10.10
N GLN A 99 14.26 -11.95 -11.42
CA GLN A 99 14.06 -10.63 -12.05
C GLN A 99 12.81 -9.94 -11.55
N ARG A 100 11.71 -10.69 -11.31
CA ARG A 100 10.48 -10.12 -10.73
C ARG A 100 10.68 -9.50 -9.35
N ILE A 101 11.51 -10.11 -8.49
CA ILE A 101 11.86 -9.53 -7.18
C ILE A 101 12.60 -8.20 -7.34
N VAL A 102 13.59 -8.15 -8.23
CA VAL A 102 14.34 -6.91 -8.49
C VAL A 102 13.43 -5.82 -9.08
N LEU A 103 12.58 -6.19 -10.03
CA LEU A 103 11.59 -5.29 -10.62
C LEU A 103 10.54 -4.82 -9.61
N ALA A 104 10.14 -5.67 -8.66
CA ALA A 104 9.24 -5.28 -7.56
C ALA A 104 9.90 -4.24 -6.62
N CYS A 105 11.19 -4.40 -6.31
CA CYS A 105 11.95 -3.41 -5.55
C CYS A 105 12.07 -2.08 -6.31
N TYR A 106 12.35 -2.13 -7.62
CA TYR A 106 12.33 -0.96 -8.50
C TYR A 106 10.96 -0.28 -8.46
N THR A 107 9.88 -1.03 -8.69
CA THR A 107 8.49 -0.53 -8.68
C THR A 107 8.14 0.13 -7.34
N LEU A 108 8.49 -0.49 -6.23
CA LEU A 108 8.25 0.07 -4.89
C LEU A 108 8.97 1.41 -4.71
N PHE A 109 10.22 1.49 -5.16
CA PHE A 109 11.02 2.71 -5.08
C PHE A 109 10.47 3.82 -6.00
N GLU A 110 10.05 3.48 -7.22
CA GLU A 110 9.40 4.42 -8.14
C GLU A 110 8.12 5.00 -7.56
N TYR A 111 7.25 4.17 -6.97
CA TYR A 111 6.05 4.67 -6.30
C TYR A 111 6.37 5.56 -5.11
N LEU A 112 7.39 5.22 -4.32
CA LEU A 112 7.83 6.04 -3.19
C LEU A 112 8.34 7.41 -3.66
N THR A 113 9.19 7.43 -4.68
CA THR A 113 9.75 8.68 -5.22
C THR A 113 8.67 9.56 -5.85
N LYS A 114 7.75 8.98 -6.63
CA LYS A 114 6.63 9.71 -7.24
C LYS A 114 5.60 10.21 -6.22
N SER A 115 5.42 9.48 -5.11
CA SER A 115 4.55 9.93 -4.01
C SER A 115 5.16 11.12 -3.24
N LEU A 116 6.49 11.18 -3.15
CA LEU A 116 7.21 12.28 -2.48
C LEU A 116 7.49 13.45 -3.43
N PHE A 117 7.77 13.15 -4.70
CA PHE A 117 8.12 14.10 -5.74
C PHE A 117 7.28 13.82 -7.00
N PRO A 118 6.07 14.38 -7.11
CA PRO A 118 5.15 14.12 -8.22
C PRO A 118 5.57 14.86 -9.50
N ILE A 119 6.76 14.55 -10.00
CA ILE A 119 7.32 15.14 -11.23
C ILE A 119 7.29 14.10 -12.35
N GLY A 120 6.89 14.53 -13.55
CA GLY A 120 6.88 13.67 -14.73
C GLY A 120 5.90 12.48 -14.60
N LEU A 121 4.73 12.71 -14.02
CA LEU A 121 3.70 11.69 -13.87
C LEU A 121 3.19 11.23 -15.23
N ASN A 122 2.96 9.90 -15.36
CA ASN A 122 2.48 9.31 -16.60
C ASN A 122 1.42 8.24 -16.32
N TYR A 123 0.52 8.05 -17.27
CA TYR A 123 -0.53 7.03 -17.16
C TYR A 123 0.04 5.61 -17.08
N LEU A 124 1.10 5.30 -17.85
CA LEU A 124 1.75 4.01 -17.92
C LEU A 124 3.26 4.17 -18.11
N TYR A 125 4.05 3.38 -17.38
CA TYR A 125 5.49 3.27 -17.56
C TYR A 125 5.79 1.85 -18.07
N PRO A 126 6.39 1.71 -19.28
CA PRO A 126 6.70 0.40 -19.85
C PRO A 126 7.73 -0.35 -19.00
N PHE A 127 7.82 -1.66 -19.21
CA PHE A 127 8.89 -2.45 -18.63
C PHE A 127 10.24 -1.97 -19.16
N PRO A 128 11.27 -1.89 -18.31
CA PRO A 128 12.60 -1.39 -18.69
C PRO A 128 13.41 -2.38 -19.53
N ILE A 129 12.93 -3.61 -19.67
CA ILE A 129 13.54 -4.71 -20.42
C ILE A 129 12.44 -5.54 -21.10
N LEU A 130 12.81 -6.23 -22.17
CA LEU A 130 11.95 -7.21 -22.83
C LEU A 130 12.06 -8.59 -22.14
N PRO A 131 11.03 -9.45 -22.26
CA PRO A 131 11.11 -10.84 -21.80
C PRO A 131 12.27 -11.56 -22.46
N GLY A 132 13.07 -12.27 -21.65
CA GLY A 132 14.27 -12.98 -22.14
C GLY A 132 15.57 -12.17 -22.07
N GLU A 133 15.50 -10.86 -21.88
CA GLU A 133 16.69 -10.04 -21.68
C GLU A 133 17.20 -10.11 -20.22
N SER A 134 18.53 -9.93 -20.06
CA SER A 134 19.14 -9.81 -18.73
C SER A 134 18.89 -8.40 -18.16
N LEU A 135 18.58 -8.33 -16.86
CA LEU A 135 18.45 -7.07 -16.14
C LEU A 135 19.79 -6.31 -16.13
N PRO A 136 19.82 -5.03 -16.60
CA PRO A 136 20.99 -4.18 -16.46
C PRO A 136 21.44 -4.07 -15.00
N VAL A 137 22.76 -4.04 -14.77
CA VAL A 137 23.38 -4.02 -13.44
C VAL A 137 22.81 -2.90 -12.54
N ARG A 138 22.44 -1.77 -13.13
CA ARG A 138 21.84 -0.64 -12.43
C ARG A 138 20.56 -0.98 -11.63
N PHE A 139 19.81 -2.02 -12.04
CA PHE A 139 18.57 -2.40 -11.32
C PHE A 139 18.86 -3.12 -10.00
N TRP A 140 20.04 -3.70 -9.81
CA TRP A 140 20.42 -4.36 -8.57
C TRP A 140 20.63 -3.41 -7.38
N ILE A 141 20.67 -2.10 -7.62
CA ILE A 141 20.69 -1.09 -6.55
C ILE A 141 19.37 -1.04 -5.80
N TYR A 142 18.22 -1.31 -6.45
CA TYR A 142 16.90 -1.17 -5.82
C TYR A 142 16.65 -2.15 -4.68
N PRO A 143 16.98 -3.45 -4.77
CA PRO A 143 16.95 -4.35 -3.61
C PRO A 143 17.79 -3.83 -2.44
N LEU A 144 18.99 -3.28 -2.69
CA LEU A 144 19.82 -2.71 -1.63
C LEU A 144 19.14 -1.50 -0.97
N LEU A 145 18.55 -0.59 -1.77
CA LEU A 145 17.80 0.55 -1.24
C LEU A 145 16.60 0.10 -0.40
N VAL A 146 15.85 -0.90 -0.86
CA VAL A 146 14.72 -1.46 -0.10
C VAL A 146 15.20 -2.08 1.22
N ILE A 147 16.30 -2.83 1.21
CA ILE A 147 16.91 -3.39 2.42
C ILE A 147 17.34 -2.27 3.39
N CYS A 148 17.94 -1.19 2.88
CA CYS A 148 18.28 -0.02 3.71
C CYS A 148 17.05 0.62 4.35
N ILE A 149 15.96 0.80 3.59
CA ILE A 149 14.69 1.33 4.11
C ILE A 149 14.12 0.39 5.19
N ILE A 150 14.07 -0.91 4.94
CA ILE A 150 13.58 -1.90 5.91
C ILE A 150 14.43 -1.88 7.17
N SER A 151 15.76 -1.85 7.03
CA SER A 151 16.70 -1.80 8.16
C SER A 151 16.50 -0.52 8.99
N TRP A 152 16.32 0.62 8.32
CA TRP A 152 16.02 1.88 8.97
C TRP A 152 14.67 1.85 9.72
N LEU A 153 13.62 1.29 9.12
CA LEU A 153 12.33 1.08 9.78
C LEU A 153 12.47 0.14 10.99
N TRP A 154 13.29 -0.90 10.88
CA TRP A 154 13.55 -1.83 11.97
C TRP A 154 14.24 -1.17 13.17
N VAL A 155 15.24 -0.33 12.94
CA VAL A 155 15.88 0.48 13.99
C VAL A 155 14.86 1.40 14.66
N ASN A 156 13.96 2.00 13.88
CA ASN A 156 12.93 2.91 14.37
C ASN A 156 11.60 2.23 14.75
N ARG A 157 11.58 0.90 14.92
CA ARG A 157 10.37 0.09 15.16
C ARG A 157 9.54 0.48 16.39
N LYS A 158 10.11 1.27 17.32
CA LYS A 158 9.39 1.82 18.48
C LYS A 158 8.41 2.93 18.06
N ASN A 159 8.63 3.58 16.92
CA ASN A 159 7.73 4.61 16.42
C ASN A 159 6.55 3.99 15.64
N LYS A 160 5.44 3.75 16.35
CA LYS A 160 4.24 3.12 15.79
C LYS A 160 3.61 3.90 14.64
N LEU A 161 3.67 5.24 14.69
CA LEU A 161 3.12 6.09 13.63
C LEU A 161 3.92 5.92 12.34
N LEU A 162 5.25 5.88 12.44
CA LEU A 162 6.13 5.65 11.30
C LEU A 162 5.84 4.29 10.66
N LEU A 163 5.81 3.23 11.47
CA LEU A 163 5.53 1.89 10.96
C LEU A 163 4.14 1.76 10.36
N PHE A 164 3.12 2.36 10.98
CA PHE A 164 1.76 2.32 10.45
C PHE A 164 1.68 2.94 9.05
N GLY A 165 2.22 4.14 8.85
CA GLY A 165 2.21 4.79 7.55
C GLY A 165 3.01 4.03 6.50
N ALA A 166 4.21 3.52 6.85
CA ALA A 166 5.04 2.73 5.95
C ALA A 166 4.38 1.40 5.55
N CYS A 167 3.83 0.65 6.52
CA CYS A 167 3.10 -0.59 6.25
C CYS A 167 1.82 -0.33 5.44
N PHE A 168 1.08 0.74 5.74
CA PHE A 168 -0.10 1.14 4.96
C PHE A 168 0.28 1.37 3.49
N PHE A 169 1.36 2.11 3.22
CA PHE A 169 1.87 2.35 1.88
C PHE A 169 2.19 1.05 1.15
N VAL A 170 2.98 0.17 1.77
CA VAL A 170 3.40 -1.10 1.17
C VAL A 170 2.23 -2.04 0.94
N ILE A 171 1.31 -2.20 1.91
CA ILE A 171 0.14 -3.08 1.80
C ILE A 171 -0.69 -2.74 0.55
N HIS A 172 -0.95 -1.46 0.29
CA HIS A 172 -1.75 -1.06 -0.86
C HIS A 172 -1.03 -1.16 -2.20
N LEU A 173 0.31 -1.27 -2.19
CA LEU A 173 1.10 -1.51 -3.39
C LEU A 173 1.33 -2.99 -3.70
N LEU A 174 1.07 -3.93 -2.77
CA LEU A 174 1.40 -5.35 -2.95
C LEU A 174 0.90 -5.92 -4.28
N VAL A 175 -0.33 -5.58 -4.67
CA VAL A 175 -0.90 -6.02 -5.96
C VAL A 175 -0.23 -5.34 -7.15
N ALA A 176 0.30 -4.13 -6.97
CA ALA A 176 0.95 -3.36 -8.03
C ALA A 176 2.42 -3.75 -8.26
N LEU A 177 3.05 -4.47 -7.32
CA LEU A 177 4.48 -4.82 -7.41
C LEU A 177 4.83 -5.88 -8.48
N ASN A 178 3.83 -6.44 -9.18
CA ASN A 178 4.02 -7.46 -10.23
C ASN A 178 4.83 -8.70 -9.79
N ILE A 179 4.83 -9.04 -8.50
CA ILE A 179 5.45 -10.27 -7.99
C ILE A 179 4.74 -11.50 -8.57
N ILE A 180 3.40 -11.43 -8.64
CA ILE A 180 2.58 -12.40 -9.39
C ILE A 180 2.45 -11.84 -10.80
N SER A 181 2.88 -12.63 -11.80
CA SER A 181 2.77 -12.25 -13.21
C SER A 181 1.29 -12.14 -13.58
N THR A 182 0.87 -10.95 -13.94
CA THR A 182 -0.47 -10.63 -14.45
C THR A 182 -0.33 -9.99 -15.83
N SER A 183 -1.37 -10.04 -16.66
CA SER A 183 -1.37 -9.50 -18.03
C SER A 183 -1.26 -7.96 -18.07
N ARG A 184 -0.26 -7.40 -17.38
CA ARG A 184 -0.02 -5.95 -17.34
C ARG A 184 1.05 -5.55 -18.35
N GLN A 185 0.74 -4.56 -19.16
CA GLN A 185 1.66 -3.99 -20.14
C GLN A 185 2.64 -2.97 -19.56
N ALA A 186 2.45 -2.57 -18.30
CA ALA A 186 3.25 -1.57 -17.62
C ALA A 186 3.70 -2.02 -16.24
N ILE A 187 4.96 -1.70 -15.88
CA ILE A 187 5.52 -2.01 -14.58
C ILE A 187 5.03 -1.05 -13.49
N VAL A 188 4.84 0.22 -13.84
CA VAL A 188 4.33 1.29 -12.95
C VAL A 188 3.16 1.97 -13.65
N ALA A 189 2.16 2.39 -12.88
CA ALA A 189 1.08 3.25 -13.34
C ALA A 189 0.61 4.11 -12.16
N ASP A 190 0.63 5.42 -12.31
CA ASP A 190 0.35 6.36 -11.20
C ASP A 190 -1.03 6.16 -10.57
N ARG A 191 -2.00 5.69 -11.37
CA ARG A 191 -3.34 5.31 -10.91
C ARG A 191 -3.39 4.21 -9.85
N TYR A 192 -2.31 3.48 -9.60
CA TYR A 192 -2.28 2.44 -8.56
C TYR A 192 -1.82 2.98 -7.20
N SER A 193 -1.20 4.17 -7.16
CA SER A 193 -0.62 4.73 -5.93
C SER A 193 -1.61 5.51 -5.06
N TYR A 194 -2.81 5.87 -5.55
CA TYR A 194 -3.69 6.79 -4.83
C TYR A 194 -4.13 6.31 -3.44
N MET A 195 -4.35 4.99 -3.24
CA MET A 195 -4.63 4.47 -1.90
C MET A 195 -3.37 4.40 -1.04
N SER A 196 -2.24 3.99 -1.60
CA SER A 196 -0.98 3.93 -0.87
C SER A 196 -0.50 5.32 -0.44
N ASN A 197 -0.77 6.35 -1.24
CA ASN A 197 -0.42 7.74 -0.93
C ASN A 197 -1.03 8.24 0.39
N ILE A 198 -2.16 7.68 0.84
CA ILE A 198 -2.73 7.98 2.17
C ILE A 198 -1.68 7.69 3.26
N GLY A 199 -0.92 6.59 3.14
CA GLY A 199 0.16 6.26 4.07
C GLY A 199 1.30 7.30 4.06
N ILE A 200 1.70 7.77 2.88
CA ILE A 200 2.73 8.82 2.74
C ILE A 200 2.23 10.16 3.29
N ILE A 201 1.01 10.57 2.93
CA ILE A 201 0.40 11.81 3.46
C ILE A 201 0.32 11.75 4.98
N PHE A 202 -0.10 10.60 5.54
CA PHE A 202 -0.11 10.39 6.99
C PHE A 202 1.29 10.60 7.59
N LEU A 203 2.35 10.04 6.99
CA LEU A 203 3.73 10.23 7.46
C LEU A 203 4.18 11.68 7.38
N VAL A 204 3.84 12.37 6.30
CA VAL A 204 4.15 13.80 6.13
C VAL A 204 3.46 14.63 7.22
N VAL A 205 2.17 14.36 7.50
CA VAL A 205 1.43 15.04 8.56
C VAL A 205 2.07 14.78 9.93
N VAL A 206 2.43 13.53 10.24
CA VAL A 206 3.13 13.17 11.47
C VAL A 206 4.45 13.93 11.60
N MET A 207 5.22 14.01 10.52
CA MET A 207 6.48 14.75 10.48
C MET A 207 6.25 16.25 10.71
N LEU A 208 5.25 16.86 10.07
CA LEU A 208 4.91 18.27 10.25
C LEU A 208 4.49 18.59 11.68
N VAL A 209 3.68 17.71 12.30
CA VAL A 209 3.27 17.85 13.70
C VAL A 209 4.48 17.75 14.64
N TRP A 210 5.39 16.83 14.38
CA TRP A 210 6.63 16.68 15.14
C TRP A 210 7.53 17.91 14.98
N LEU A 211 7.73 18.41 13.76
CA LEU A 211 8.50 19.64 13.52
C LEU A 211 7.88 20.83 14.23
N LYS A 212 6.54 20.98 14.20
CA LYS A 212 5.82 22.03 14.92
C LYS A 212 6.09 21.95 16.42
N SER A 213 6.10 20.77 17.02
CA SER A 213 6.35 20.59 18.45
C SER A 213 7.78 20.96 18.85
N LYS A 214 8.75 20.73 17.96
CA LYS A 214 10.17 21.03 18.19
C LYS A 214 10.50 22.51 17.92
N TRP A 215 9.77 23.17 17.01
CA TRP A 215 10.01 24.56 16.64
C TRP A 215 9.10 25.50 17.42
N ARG A 216 9.65 26.09 18.47
CA ARG A 216 8.95 27.02 19.38
C ARG A 216 8.54 28.35 18.70
N ASN A 217 8.93 28.61 17.44
CA ASN A 217 8.66 29.85 16.73
C ASN A 217 7.46 29.72 15.81
N LYS A 218 6.31 30.29 16.22
CA LYS A 218 4.96 30.21 15.61
C LYS A 218 4.89 30.59 14.11
N TYR A 219 5.88 31.32 13.59
CA TYR A 219 5.79 31.87 12.23
C TYR A 219 6.43 30.98 11.14
N LYS A 220 7.45 30.21 11.45
CA LYS A 220 8.18 29.41 10.45
C LYS A 220 7.40 28.19 9.94
N TRP A 221 6.56 27.57 10.77
CA TRP A 221 5.85 26.37 10.34
C TRP A 221 4.67 26.67 9.39
N LYS A 222 4.05 27.86 9.49
CA LYS A 222 3.00 28.29 8.55
C LYS A 222 3.55 28.38 7.11
N GLY A 223 4.77 28.89 6.95
CA GLY A 223 5.45 28.94 5.65
C GLY A 223 5.72 27.55 5.08
N ILE A 224 6.13 26.58 5.91
CA ILE A 224 6.35 25.19 5.48
C ILE A 224 5.03 24.51 5.05
N LEU A 225 3.94 24.73 5.80
CA LEU A 225 2.62 24.22 5.44
C LEU A 225 2.12 24.81 4.12
N VAL A 226 2.27 26.12 3.93
CA VAL A 226 1.89 26.80 2.67
C VAL A 226 2.75 26.29 1.50
N ALA A 227 4.06 26.18 1.67
CA ALA A 227 4.95 25.63 0.64
C ALA A 227 4.59 24.18 0.28
N PHE A 228 4.26 23.34 1.26
CA PHE A 228 3.80 21.96 1.04
C PHE A 228 2.47 21.90 0.29
N LEU A 229 1.50 22.75 0.68
CA LEU A 229 0.20 22.84 -0.02
C LEU A 229 0.40 23.34 -1.46
N MET A 230 1.21 24.37 -1.68
CA MET A 230 1.51 24.84 -3.03
C MET A 230 2.20 23.78 -3.89
N TYR A 231 3.10 22.99 -3.29
CA TYR A 231 3.78 21.88 -3.98
C TYR A 231 2.81 20.72 -4.33
N SER A 232 1.78 20.46 -3.52
CA SER A 232 0.80 19.41 -3.80
C SER A 232 -0.22 19.77 -4.88
N PHE A 233 -0.28 21.05 -5.30
CA PHE A 233 -1.13 21.55 -6.39
C PHE A 233 -0.39 21.74 -7.72
N TYR A 234 0.92 21.49 -7.76
CA TYR A 234 1.75 21.52 -8.97
C TYR A 234 2.02 20.11 -9.47
#